data_a9ca4f49ae25a016a4d74d6a928f2d8a
#
_entry.id   a9ca4f49ae25a016a4d74d6a928f2d8a
#
_cell.length_a   1.000
_cell.length_b   1.000
_cell.length_c   1.000
_cell.angle_alpha   90.00
_cell.angle_beta   90.00
_cell.angle_gamma   90.00
#
_symmetry.space_group_name_H-M   'P 1'
#
loop_
_entity.id
_entity.type
_entity.pdbx_description
1 polymer ?
#
loop_
_entity_poly.entity_id
_entity_poly.type
_entity_poly.pdbx_seq_one_letter_code
_entity_poly.pdbx_strand_id
1 'polypeptide(L)'
;MRKYFYLSFLVALFYSDFVKSRPVSYPGGLTLMLMNNSMKNSLHAHYSPTAKASFGYKFEYWRKNQFSLNLIQMNNLIKRWNKPDSQANFYLKSGLGNAYSDKGRFDNKNSIAGFAGISTDWEDQRYFIQYANRYTYAAEIDKFYTQSLHFGITPYIGDYGDIHTWLMMKIDHTPKFKKNFIFTPHFRFF
;
A
#
# COMPACT_ATOMS: atom_id res chain seq x y z
N MET A 1 -26.85 -2.99 26.47
CA MET A 1 -25.42 -3.27 26.37
C MET A 1 -24.86 -3.24 24.92
N ARG A 2 -25.52 -3.80 23.89
CA ARG A 2 -25.06 -3.80 22.49
C ARG A 2 -24.83 -2.40 21.87
N LYS A 3 -25.67 -1.40 22.18
CA LYS A 3 -25.55 -0.04 21.58
C LYS A 3 -24.31 0.72 22.05
N TYR A 4 -23.85 0.50 23.27
CA TYR A 4 -22.64 1.16 23.79
C TYR A 4 -21.33 0.54 23.27
N PHE A 5 -21.38 -0.74 22.88
CA PHE A 5 -20.23 -1.41 22.28
C PHE A 5 -19.89 -0.84 20.89
N TYR A 6 -20.90 -0.51 20.07
CA TYR A 6 -20.66 0.13 18.77
C TYR A 6 -20.20 1.58 18.92
N LEU A 7 -20.70 2.29 19.94
CA LEU A 7 -20.26 3.67 20.20
C LEU A 7 -18.80 3.71 20.69
N SER A 8 -18.41 2.83 21.59
CA SER A 8 -17.02 2.73 22.05
C SER A 8 -16.07 2.26 20.94
N PHE A 9 -16.50 1.39 20.03
CA PHE A 9 -15.75 0.99 18.86
C PHE A 9 -15.57 2.14 17.86
N LEU A 10 -16.64 2.93 17.65
CA LEU A 10 -16.58 4.13 16.81
C LEU A 10 -15.65 5.19 17.39
N VAL A 11 -15.73 5.44 18.71
CA VAL A 11 -14.84 6.38 19.40
C VAL A 11 -13.38 5.93 19.39
N ALA A 12 -13.11 4.62 19.51
CA ALA A 12 -11.76 4.08 19.39
C ALA A 12 -11.14 4.28 17.99
N LEU A 13 -11.98 4.36 16.95
CA LEU A 13 -11.51 4.67 15.58
C LEU A 13 -11.08 6.15 15.43
N PHE A 14 -11.61 7.06 16.26
CA PHE A 14 -11.23 8.48 16.25
C PHE A 14 -10.03 8.80 17.17
N TYR A 15 -9.64 7.90 18.06
CA TYR A 15 -8.45 8.04 18.92
C TYR A 15 -7.18 7.37 18.34
N SER A 16 -7.23 6.88 17.11
CA SER A 16 -6.00 6.44 16.47
C SER A 16 -5.17 7.66 16.10
N ASP A 17 -4.03 7.84 16.74
CA ASP A 17 -3.00 8.79 16.31
C ASP A 17 -2.84 8.71 14.79
N PHE A 18 -2.82 9.87 14.13
CA PHE A 18 -2.76 9.99 12.68
C PHE A 18 -1.61 9.17 12.11
N VAL A 19 -1.93 7.97 11.64
CA VAL A 19 -0.96 7.04 11.10
C VAL A 19 -0.52 7.55 9.74
N LYS A 20 0.69 8.10 9.67
CA LYS A 20 1.35 8.40 8.39
C LYS A 20 1.40 7.12 7.57
N SER A 21 0.66 7.07 6.47
CA SER A 21 0.50 5.90 5.59
C SER A 21 1.80 5.60 4.81
N ARG A 22 2.88 5.31 5.52
CA ARG A 22 4.16 4.89 4.96
C ARG A 22 4.32 3.38 5.04
N PRO A 23 5.11 2.75 4.15
CA PRO A 23 5.40 1.31 4.23
C PRO A 23 6.03 0.88 5.54
N VAL A 24 6.82 1.77 6.16
CA VAL A 24 7.39 1.62 7.51
C VAL A 24 7.06 2.88 8.29
N SER A 25 6.33 2.73 9.38
CA SER A 25 5.97 3.82 10.29
C SER A 25 6.97 3.93 11.46
N TYR A 26 6.61 4.68 12.49
CA TYR A 26 7.42 4.73 13.73
C TYR A 26 7.39 3.36 14.46
N PRO A 27 8.38 3.07 15.31
CA PRO A 27 8.39 1.84 16.11
C PRO A 27 7.13 1.68 16.95
N GLY A 28 6.51 0.49 16.90
CA GLY A 28 5.25 0.18 17.56
C GLY A 28 4.00 0.59 16.76
N GLY A 29 4.16 1.29 15.64
CA GLY A 29 3.04 1.75 14.81
C GLY A 29 2.34 0.64 14.04
N LEU A 30 1.02 0.69 14.04
CA LEU A 30 0.16 -0.14 13.19
C LEU A 30 -0.36 0.70 12.03
N THR A 31 -0.27 0.18 10.81
CA THR A 31 -0.78 0.82 9.59
C THR A 31 -1.84 -0.05 8.94
N LEU A 32 -3.01 0.51 8.68
CA LEU A 32 -4.07 -0.12 7.92
C LEU A 32 -4.30 0.67 6.62
N MET A 33 -4.27 -0.01 5.48
CA MET A 33 -4.48 0.60 4.16
C MET A 33 -5.52 -0.17 3.38
N LEU A 34 -6.54 0.53 2.92
CA LEU A 34 -7.55 0.02 2.00
C LEU A 34 -7.37 0.71 0.64
N MET A 35 -7.31 -0.07 -0.41
CA MET A 35 -7.22 0.46 -1.78
C MET A 35 -8.24 -0.24 -2.67
N ASN A 36 -8.97 0.56 -3.43
CA ASN A 36 -9.93 0.07 -4.40
C ASN A 36 -9.75 0.84 -5.71
N ASN A 37 -9.47 0.14 -6.79
CA ASN A 37 -9.40 0.73 -8.12
C ASN A 37 -10.05 -0.22 -9.16
N SER A 38 -10.05 0.15 -10.42
CA SER A 38 -10.66 -0.66 -11.50
C SER A 38 -9.96 -2.02 -11.73
N MET A 39 -8.75 -2.21 -11.23
CA MET A 39 -7.96 -3.43 -11.40
C MET A 39 -8.10 -4.38 -10.23
N LYS A 40 -8.02 -3.86 -9.00
CA LYS A 40 -7.98 -4.67 -7.78
C LYS A 40 -8.56 -3.98 -6.57
N ASN A 41 -8.98 -4.78 -5.60
CA ASN A 41 -9.19 -4.40 -4.21
C ASN A 41 -8.01 -4.89 -3.39
N SER A 42 -7.57 -4.12 -2.40
CA SER A 42 -6.52 -4.57 -1.50
C SER A 42 -6.70 -4.03 -0.09
N LEU A 43 -6.34 -4.89 0.86
CA LEU A 43 -6.24 -4.58 2.27
C LEU A 43 -4.81 -4.88 2.71
N HIS A 44 -4.18 -3.92 3.38
CA HIS A 44 -2.85 -4.10 3.98
C HIS A 44 -2.92 -3.71 5.45
N ALA A 45 -2.45 -4.59 6.31
CA ALA A 45 -2.31 -4.32 7.73
C ALA A 45 -0.86 -4.67 8.13
N HIS A 46 -0.09 -3.67 8.57
CA HIS A 46 1.29 -3.93 9.00
C HIS A 46 1.62 -3.27 10.31
N TYR A 47 2.48 -3.95 11.06
CA TYR A 47 3.10 -3.50 12.28
C TYR A 47 4.57 -3.19 12.03
N SER A 48 5.06 -2.07 12.57
CA SER A 48 6.45 -1.64 12.46
C SER A 48 7.16 -1.84 13.80
N PRO A 49 7.85 -2.98 14.04
CA PRO A 49 8.61 -3.20 15.28
C PRO A 49 9.78 -2.25 15.40
N THR A 50 10.30 -1.76 14.30
CA THR A 50 11.43 -0.84 14.24
C THR A 50 11.19 0.27 13.22
N ALA A 51 11.99 1.33 13.28
CA ALA A 51 11.96 2.41 12.28
C ALA A 51 12.44 1.97 10.87
N LYS A 52 12.95 0.73 10.74
CA LYS A 52 13.52 0.22 9.48
C LYS A 52 12.74 -0.95 8.87
N ALA A 53 11.86 -1.59 9.62
CA ALA A 53 11.13 -2.76 9.14
C ALA A 53 9.67 -2.73 9.57
N SER A 54 8.80 -3.19 8.70
CA SER A 54 7.43 -3.55 9.02
C SER A 54 7.06 -4.89 8.40
N PHE A 55 6.17 -5.59 9.05
CA PHE A 55 5.61 -6.84 8.54
C PHE A 55 4.12 -6.89 8.86
N GLY A 56 3.39 -7.66 8.09
CA GLY A 56 1.95 -7.80 8.27
C GLY A 56 1.27 -8.57 7.17
N TYR A 57 -0.03 -8.47 7.17
CA TYR A 57 -0.89 -9.16 6.23
C TYR A 57 -1.27 -8.28 5.05
N LYS A 58 -1.28 -8.87 3.86
CA LYS A 58 -1.70 -8.24 2.63
C LYS A 58 -2.65 -9.15 1.87
N PHE A 59 -3.86 -8.63 1.65
CA PHE A 59 -4.86 -9.23 0.77
C PHE A 59 -5.00 -8.41 -0.51
N GLU A 60 -5.05 -9.05 -1.67
CA GLU A 60 -5.37 -8.41 -2.95
C GLU A 60 -6.33 -9.29 -3.74
N TYR A 61 -7.43 -8.73 -4.24
CA TYR A 61 -8.33 -9.38 -5.18
C TYR A 61 -8.22 -8.72 -6.56
N TRP A 62 -7.73 -9.47 -7.53
CA TRP A 62 -7.53 -9.03 -8.92
C TRP A 62 -8.77 -9.30 -9.75
N ARG A 63 -9.59 -8.27 -9.98
CA ARG A 63 -10.94 -8.38 -10.56
C ARG A 63 -10.98 -8.99 -11.95
N LYS A 64 -10.03 -8.65 -12.84
CA LYS A 64 -10.04 -9.13 -14.22
C LYS A 64 -9.59 -10.58 -14.32
N ASN A 65 -8.62 -10.95 -13.55
CA ASN A 65 -8.03 -12.28 -13.56
C ASN A 65 -8.72 -13.20 -12.55
N GLN A 66 -9.65 -12.65 -11.74
CA GLN A 66 -10.49 -13.38 -10.79
C GLN A 66 -9.69 -14.29 -9.87
N PHE A 67 -8.64 -13.76 -9.28
CA PHE A 67 -7.87 -14.44 -8.25
C PHE A 67 -7.54 -13.53 -7.09
N SER A 68 -7.37 -14.12 -5.92
CA SER A 68 -6.94 -13.44 -4.70
C SER A 68 -5.51 -13.83 -4.33
N LEU A 69 -4.82 -12.89 -3.68
CA LEU A 69 -3.52 -13.10 -3.04
C LEU A 69 -3.66 -12.86 -1.55
N ASN A 70 -3.21 -13.81 -0.75
CA ASN A 70 -3.14 -13.76 0.70
C ASN A 70 -1.68 -13.92 1.10
N LEU A 71 -1.05 -12.84 1.56
CA LEU A 71 0.39 -12.79 1.72
C LEU A 71 0.77 -12.22 3.10
N ILE A 72 1.77 -12.81 3.71
CA ILE A 72 2.56 -12.12 4.75
C ILE A 72 3.57 -11.25 4.03
N GLN A 73 3.54 -9.97 4.31
CA GLN A 73 4.39 -8.96 3.66
C GLN A 73 5.42 -8.42 4.65
N MET A 74 6.63 -8.19 4.14
CA MET A 74 7.70 -7.49 4.82
C MET A 74 8.14 -6.27 4.00
N ASN A 75 8.29 -5.13 4.67
CA ASN A 75 8.87 -3.93 4.10
C ASN A 75 10.13 -3.57 4.89
N ASN A 76 11.23 -3.36 4.20
CA ASN A 76 12.49 -2.95 4.77
C ASN A 76 12.86 -1.57 4.24
N LEU A 77 13.05 -0.61 5.13
CA LEU A 77 13.65 0.68 4.81
C LEU A 77 15.16 0.51 4.72
N ILE A 78 15.67 0.48 3.51
CA ILE A 78 17.10 0.28 3.23
C ILE A 78 17.87 1.56 3.51
N LYS A 79 17.33 2.70 3.06
CA LYS A 79 17.97 3.99 3.27
C LYS A 79 16.94 5.11 3.40
N ARG A 80 17.25 6.05 4.27
CA ARG A 80 16.53 7.32 4.43
C ARG A 80 17.52 8.47 4.35
N TRP A 81 17.15 9.47 3.59
CA TRP A 81 17.84 10.74 3.51
C TRP A 81 16.93 11.80 4.09
N ASN A 82 17.36 12.45 5.16
CA ASN A 82 16.63 13.55 5.79
C ASN A 82 17.39 14.85 5.51
N LYS A 83 16.66 15.87 5.09
CA LYS A 83 17.06 17.26 5.02
C LYS A 83 16.08 18.09 5.86
N PRO A 84 16.38 19.34 6.21
CA PRO A 84 15.46 20.16 6.98
C PRO A 84 14.05 20.23 6.38
N ASP A 85 13.95 20.34 5.06
CA ASP A 85 12.71 20.59 4.33
C ASP A 85 12.23 19.38 3.53
N SER A 86 12.99 18.29 3.48
CA SER A 86 12.60 17.15 2.63
C SER A 86 13.10 15.82 3.16
N GLN A 87 12.43 14.75 2.76
CA GLN A 87 12.80 13.38 3.10
C GLN A 87 12.72 12.49 1.86
N ALA A 88 13.71 11.63 1.69
CA ALA A 88 13.65 10.56 0.69
C ALA A 88 13.86 9.19 1.34
N ASN A 89 13.20 8.17 0.82
CA ASN A 89 13.26 6.83 1.35
C ASN A 89 13.44 5.82 0.21
N PHE A 90 14.16 4.75 0.49
CA PHE A 90 14.31 3.59 -0.38
C PHE A 90 13.94 2.32 0.38
N TYR A 91 13.00 1.54 -0.16
CA TYR A 91 12.46 0.33 0.46
C TYR A 91 12.64 -0.89 -0.42
N LEU A 92 12.93 -2.00 0.21
CA LEU A 92 12.72 -3.34 -0.35
C LEU A 92 11.42 -3.91 0.22
N LYS A 93 10.59 -4.47 -0.65
CA LYS A 93 9.29 -5.06 -0.28
C LYS A 93 9.23 -6.49 -0.77
N SER A 94 8.79 -7.39 0.08
CA SER A 94 8.59 -8.80 -0.25
C SER A 94 7.35 -9.35 0.43
N GLY A 95 6.86 -10.48 -0.06
CA GLY A 95 5.76 -11.19 0.56
C GLY A 95 5.66 -12.62 0.06
N LEU A 96 5.19 -13.50 0.94
CA LEU A 96 4.96 -14.91 0.67
C LEU A 96 3.60 -15.32 1.20
N GLY A 97 2.98 -16.29 0.55
CA GLY A 97 1.68 -16.84 0.93
C GLY A 97 1.05 -17.65 -0.17
N ASN A 98 -0.24 -17.47 -0.39
CA ASN A 98 -0.97 -18.22 -1.40
C ASN A 98 -1.83 -17.34 -2.29
N ALA A 99 -2.06 -17.82 -3.51
CA ALA A 99 -3.04 -17.32 -4.46
C ALA A 99 -4.18 -18.31 -4.60
N TYR A 100 -5.40 -17.82 -4.67
CA TYR A 100 -6.59 -18.61 -4.93
C TYR A 100 -7.35 -18.04 -6.13
N SER A 101 -7.65 -18.88 -7.11
CA SER A 101 -8.48 -18.54 -8.26
C SER A 101 -9.80 -19.26 -8.17
N ASP A 102 -10.90 -18.53 -8.30
CA ASP A 102 -12.26 -19.02 -8.17
C ASP A 102 -13.01 -19.10 -9.50
N LYS A 103 -12.36 -18.76 -10.63
CA LYS A 103 -13.00 -18.76 -11.95
C LYS A 103 -12.04 -18.97 -13.11
N GLY A 104 -12.60 -19.40 -14.23
CA GLY A 104 -11.93 -19.53 -15.49
C GLY A 104 -11.06 -20.78 -15.61
N ARG A 105 -9.94 -20.67 -16.33
CA ARG A 105 -9.01 -21.79 -16.60
C ARG A 105 -8.44 -22.44 -15.31
N PHE A 106 -8.43 -21.71 -14.20
CA PHE A 106 -7.85 -22.11 -12.93
C PHE A 106 -8.89 -22.15 -11.81
N ASP A 107 -10.11 -22.60 -12.14
CA ASP A 107 -11.20 -22.71 -11.18
C ASP A 107 -10.79 -23.58 -9.98
N ASN A 108 -11.10 -23.07 -8.75
CA ASN A 108 -10.77 -23.70 -7.47
C ASN A 108 -9.26 -24.03 -7.27
N LYS A 109 -8.38 -23.34 -7.98
CA LYS A 109 -6.95 -23.57 -7.85
C LYS A 109 -6.34 -22.74 -6.73
N ASN A 110 -5.64 -23.44 -5.84
CA ASN A 110 -4.82 -22.83 -4.80
C ASN A 110 -3.33 -23.08 -5.13
N SER A 111 -2.52 -22.04 -5.06
CA SER A 111 -1.10 -22.10 -5.41
C SER A 111 -0.28 -21.26 -4.46
N ILE A 112 0.99 -21.64 -4.28
CA ILE A 112 1.96 -20.77 -3.60
C ILE A 112 2.13 -19.46 -4.38
N ALA A 113 2.22 -18.36 -3.65
CA ALA A 113 2.41 -17.06 -4.25
C ALA A 113 3.40 -16.22 -3.45
N GLY A 114 4.02 -15.28 -4.14
CA GLY A 114 4.90 -14.33 -3.50
C GLY A 114 5.16 -13.12 -4.39
N PHE A 115 5.81 -12.13 -3.84
CA PHE A 115 6.29 -10.99 -4.61
C PHE A 115 7.60 -10.44 -4.05
N ALA A 116 8.34 -9.79 -4.92
CA ALA A 116 9.47 -8.95 -4.56
C ALA A 116 9.41 -7.64 -5.35
N GLY A 117 9.87 -6.55 -4.76
CA GLY A 117 9.87 -5.25 -5.40
C GLY A 117 10.58 -4.20 -4.59
N ILE A 118 10.79 -3.06 -5.21
CA ILE A 118 11.38 -1.88 -4.60
C ILE A 118 10.39 -0.72 -4.63
N SER A 119 10.57 0.21 -3.72
CA SER A 119 9.84 1.47 -3.70
C SER A 119 10.78 2.58 -3.26
N THR A 120 10.69 3.71 -3.90
CA THR A 120 11.37 4.93 -3.47
C THR A 120 10.36 6.06 -3.40
N ASP A 121 10.46 6.88 -2.39
CA ASP A 121 9.66 8.10 -2.28
C ASP A 121 10.54 9.28 -1.90
N TRP A 122 10.08 10.45 -2.29
CA TRP A 122 10.59 11.74 -1.88
C TRP A 122 9.42 12.67 -1.59
N GLU A 123 9.53 13.42 -0.52
CA GLU A 123 8.55 14.45 -0.15
C GLU A 123 9.25 15.68 0.44
N ASP A 124 8.66 16.81 0.18
CA ASP A 124 8.89 18.05 0.94
C ASP A 124 7.55 18.53 1.53
N GLN A 125 7.50 19.78 1.99
CA GLN A 125 6.26 20.35 2.57
C GLN A 125 5.16 20.58 1.52
N ARG A 126 5.43 20.45 0.23
CA ARG A 126 4.52 20.80 -0.85
C ARG A 126 4.35 19.71 -1.91
N TYR A 127 5.39 18.92 -2.17
CA TYR A 127 5.42 17.93 -3.23
C TYR A 127 5.70 16.54 -2.69
N PHE A 128 5.05 15.56 -3.28
CA PHE A 128 5.30 14.14 -3.03
C PHE A 128 5.46 13.41 -4.34
N ILE A 129 6.46 12.55 -4.44
CA ILE A 129 6.63 11.63 -5.54
C ILE A 129 7.06 10.26 -5.00
N GLN A 130 6.46 9.21 -5.50
CA GLN A 130 6.83 7.83 -5.19
C GLN A 130 6.84 7.01 -6.46
N TYR A 131 7.88 6.22 -6.64
CA TYR A 131 7.93 5.16 -7.63
C TYR A 131 8.00 3.81 -6.92
N ALA A 132 7.25 2.83 -7.41
CA ALA A 132 7.33 1.47 -6.92
C ALA A 132 7.23 0.49 -8.09
N ASN A 133 7.96 -0.60 -7.98
CA ASN A 133 7.79 -1.75 -8.86
C ASN A 133 7.66 -3.03 -8.06
N ARG A 134 7.08 -4.04 -8.68
CA ARG A 134 6.84 -5.33 -8.06
C ARG A 134 6.71 -6.42 -9.12
N TYR A 135 7.46 -7.49 -8.96
CA TYR A 135 7.19 -8.75 -9.64
C TYR A 135 6.35 -9.64 -8.73
N THR A 136 5.24 -10.15 -9.23
CA THR A 136 4.35 -11.08 -8.53
C THR A 136 4.39 -12.43 -9.21
N TYR A 137 4.61 -13.46 -8.41
CA TYR A 137 4.59 -14.85 -8.80
C TYR A 137 3.45 -15.56 -8.06
N ALA A 138 2.50 -16.12 -8.79
CA ALA A 138 1.42 -16.95 -8.26
C ALA A 138 1.43 -18.28 -9.02
N ALA A 139 2.51 -19.02 -8.86
CA ALA A 139 2.82 -20.32 -9.46
C ALA A 139 2.14 -20.56 -10.83
N GLU A 140 1.10 -21.39 -10.86
CA GLU A 140 0.41 -21.75 -12.08
C GLU A 140 -0.74 -20.77 -12.45
N ILE A 141 -1.14 -19.88 -11.53
CA ILE A 141 -2.27 -18.97 -11.74
C ILE A 141 -1.84 -17.78 -12.59
N ASP A 142 -0.83 -17.01 -12.13
CA ASP A 142 -0.38 -15.85 -12.87
C ASP A 142 1.03 -15.38 -12.47
N LYS A 143 1.74 -14.76 -13.42
CA LYS A 143 3.05 -14.12 -13.21
C LYS A 143 3.04 -12.80 -13.94
N PHE A 144 3.30 -11.71 -13.21
CA PHE A 144 3.22 -10.38 -13.81
C PHE A 144 4.06 -9.35 -13.06
N TYR A 145 4.44 -8.34 -13.79
CA TYR A 145 5.14 -7.17 -13.29
C TYR A 145 4.20 -5.99 -13.18
N THR A 146 4.33 -5.22 -12.12
CA THR A 146 3.58 -3.97 -11.92
C THR A 146 4.53 -2.84 -11.57
N GLN A 147 4.25 -1.66 -12.12
CA GLN A 147 4.90 -0.41 -11.77
C GLN A 147 3.85 0.59 -11.33
N SER A 148 4.19 1.47 -10.41
CA SER A 148 3.32 2.58 -10.05
C SER A 148 4.14 3.84 -9.82
N LEU A 149 3.67 4.93 -10.39
CA LEU A 149 4.11 6.28 -10.09
C LEU A 149 3.00 6.97 -9.31
N HIS A 150 3.37 7.62 -8.22
CA HIS A 150 2.47 8.32 -7.33
C HIS A 150 3.02 9.70 -7.10
N PHE A 151 2.27 10.72 -7.38
CA PHE A 151 2.67 12.10 -7.10
C PHE A 151 1.52 12.87 -6.48
N GLY A 152 1.87 13.88 -5.71
CA GLY A 152 0.93 14.71 -5.00
C GLY A 152 1.43 16.12 -4.79
N ILE A 153 0.50 17.00 -4.54
CA ILE A 153 0.75 18.39 -4.21
C ILE A 153 -0.19 18.83 -3.10
N THR A 154 0.33 19.63 -2.15
CA THR A 154 -0.52 20.37 -1.24
C THR A 154 -0.73 21.79 -1.77
N PRO A 155 -1.96 22.34 -1.72
CA PRO A 155 -2.23 23.70 -2.17
C PRO A 155 -1.67 24.78 -1.23
N TYR A 156 -1.23 24.39 -0.03
CA TYR A 156 -0.67 25.29 0.99
C TYR A 156 0.51 24.63 1.69
N ILE A 157 1.38 25.46 2.29
CA ILE A 157 2.44 25.00 3.17
C ILE A 157 1.83 24.99 4.58
N GLY A 158 1.76 23.82 5.20
CA GLY A 158 1.27 23.65 6.57
C GLY A 158 2.43 23.43 7.55
N ASP A 159 2.26 23.90 8.76
CA ASP A 159 3.20 23.65 9.84
C ASP A 159 3.07 22.21 10.39
N TYR A 160 4.06 21.79 11.17
CA TYR A 160 4.00 20.48 11.83
C TYR A 160 2.85 20.44 12.83
N GLY A 161 1.89 19.51 12.59
CA GLY A 161 0.71 19.33 13.43
C GLY A 161 -0.60 19.84 12.80
N ASP A 162 -0.51 20.59 11.71
CA ASP A 162 -1.68 20.99 10.94
C ASP A 162 -2.23 19.83 10.10
N ILE A 163 -3.52 19.90 9.80
CA ILE A 163 -4.15 18.96 8.86
C ILE A 163 -3.63 19.26 7.46
N HIS A 164 -2.82 18.35 6.92
CA HIS A 164 -2.32 18.43 5.56
C HIS A 164 -3.26 17.70 4.60
N THR A 165 -3.76 18.42 3.60
CA THR A 165 -4.57 17.86 2.51
C THR A 165 -3.72 17.77 1.25
N TRP A 166 -3.57 16.57 0.72
CA TRP A 166 -2.83 16.29 -0.50
C TRP A 166 -3.79 15.94 -1.64
N LEU A 167 -3.62 16.59 -2.77
CA LEU A 167 -4.15 16.17 -4.05
C LEU A 167 -3.18 15.16 -4.66
N MET A 168 -3.62 13.94 -4.87
CA MET A 168 -2.76 12.86 -5.28
C MET A 168 -3.23 12.24 -6.59
N MET A 169 -2.28 11.84 -7.43
CA MET A 169 -2.51 11.04 -8.62
C MET A 169 -1.62 9.81 -8.60
N LYS A 170 -2.23 8.64 -8.76
CA LYS A 170 -1.51 7.38 -8.92
C LYS A 170 -1.68 6.84 -10.32
N ILE A 171 -0.58 6.45 -10.95
CA ILE A 171 -0.53 5.80 -12.26
C ILE A 171 0.01 4.40 -12.04
N ASP A 172 -0.85 3.39 -12.24
CA ASP A 172 -0.45 1.99 -12.22
C ASP A 172 -0.25 1.49 -13.65
N HIS A 173 0.88 0.84 -13.91
CA HIS A 173 1.21 0.19 -15.17
C HIS A 173 1.44 -1.30 -14.95
N THR A 174 0.74 -2.13 -15.71
CA THR A 174 0.86 -3.59 -15.70
C THR A 174 0.94 -4.07 -17.15
N PRO A 175 2.14 -4.27 -17.72
CA PRO A 175 2.34 -4.54 -19.16
C PRO A 175 1.55 -5.74 -19.69
N LYS A 176 1.35 -6.75 -18.85
CA LYS A 176 0.64 -7.98 -19.22
C LYS A 176 -0.85 -7.78 -19.50
N PHE A 177 -1.46 -6.69 -19.02
CA PHE A 177 -2.91 -6.53 -19.10
C PHE A 177 -3.32 -5.66 -20.29
N LYS A 178 -4.47 -5.98 -20.92
CA LYS A 178 -5.00 -5.24 -22.07
C LYS A 178 -5.22 -3.74 -21.80
N LYS A 179 -5.67 -3.38 -20.56
CA LYS A 179 -5.60 -2.02 -20.03
C LYS A 179 -4.40 -1.94 -19.12
N ASN A 180 -3.26 -1.60 -19.68
CA ASN A 180 -1.97 -1.61 -18.99
C ASN A 180 -1.74 -0.39 -18.11
N PHE A 181 -2.42 0.73 -18.36
CA PHE A 181 -2.36 1.94 -17.54
C PHE A 181 -3.69 2.20 -16.83
N ILE A 182 -3.61 2.58 -15.54
CA ILE A 182 -4.74 3.00 -14.73
C ILE A 182 -4.35 4.27 -13.98
N PHE A 183 -5.18 5.30 -14.11
CA PHE A 183 -5.05 6.58 -13.42
C PHE A 183 -6.05 6.61 -12.26
N THR A 184 -5.57 6.90 -11.06
CA THR A 184 -6.40 6.92 -9.84
C THR A 184 -6.14 8.22 -9.08
N PRO A 185 -6.97 9.27 -9.28
CA PRO A 185 -6.94 10.45 -8.43
C PRO A 185 -7.48 10.11 -7.05
N HIS A 186 -6.91 10.70 -6.02
CA HIS A 186 -7.39 10.56 -4.65
C HIS A 186 -6.90 11.70 -3.76
N PHE A 187 -7.55 11.84 -2.61
CA PHE A 187 -7.13 12.76 -1.56
C PHE A 187 -6.45 11.98 -0.44
N ARG A 188 -5.51 12.63 0.22
CA ARG A 188 -4.85 12.12 1.40
C ARG A 188 -4.88 13.20 2.47
N PHE A 189 -5.31 12.83 3.67
CA PHE A 189 -5.37 13.69 4.83
C PHE A 189 -4.42 13.15 5.91
N PHE A 190 -3.72 14.05 6.57
CA PHE A 190 -2.85 13.73 7.70
C PHE A 190 -3.18 14.61 8.88
#